data_afcdce8f98cf9d9a29c7b9a25ef53be6
#
_entry.id   afcdce8f98cf9d9a29c7b9a25ef53be6
#
_cell.length_a   1.000
_cell.length_b   1.000
_cell.length_c   1.000
_cell.angle_alpha   90.00
_cell.angle_beta   90.00
_cell.angle_gamma   90.00
#
_symmetry.space_group_name_H-M   'P 1'
#
loop_
_entity.id
_entity.type
_entity.pdbx_description
1 polymer ?
#
loop_
_entity_poly.entity_id
_entity_poly.type
_entity_poly.pdbx_seq_one_letter_code
_entity_poly.pdbx_strand_id
1 'polypeptide(L)'
;MTDLIEFISQSLGDNIAWSPYCYEYHKITGRKVIVKTRWAELFDDIEDKVKFYPCQTVHQFHVTKEGHPNGLPEVLGKGQDGEFNVDWRSQIVKSGMGQVDNLKKVNFNLNRKTPIQKQICEQLHIPYKQIIPTISTKTTDEYTTPKSKYVCISVQSTSKCKTWTQSGWDKVVRFLKAKGYKVICIDQHYSWGEEGDWTVAPKKAIDKTGNSPIANRVKQIMNCEFFIGLSSGLSWLAWALGKKVVMITGSTHKVNEFDCFRVQNESVCHGCLNDEDLNSFDELAWNWTYCPRNKNQECRTKISFDMVKEQIIKCINTKQN
;
A
#
# COMPACT_ATOMS: atom_id res chain seq x y z
N MET A 1 23.10 20.80 -8.20
CA MET A 1 21.66 21.13 -8.40
C MET A 1 20.81 20.10 -7.70
N THR A 2 19.76 20.51 -7.00
CA THR A 2 18.90 19.66 -6.18
C THR A 2 17.44 19.78 -6.61
N ASP A 3 16.79 18.66 -6.85
CA ASP A 3 15.36 18.59 -7.18
C ASP A 3 14.57 18.05 -5.99
N LEU A 4 13.40 18.62 -5.75
CA LEU A 4 12.42 18.12 -4.81
C LEU A 4 11.37 17.32 -5.57
N ILE A 5 11.21 16.07 -5.21
CA ILE A 5 10.13 15.18 -5.67
C ILE A 5 9.13 15.04 -4.52
N GLU A 6 7.92 15.52 -4.72
CA GLU A 6 6.84 15.41 -3.73
C GLU A 6 5.84 14.35 -4.15
N PHE A 7 5.68 13.31 -3.32
CA PHE A 7 4.63 12.30 -3.49
C PHE A 7 3.31 12.85 -2.93
N ILE A 8 2.38 13.13 -3.83
CA ILE A 8 1.07 13.67 -3.45
C ILE A 8 0.20 12.60 -2.79
N SER A 9 0.26 11.35 -3.29
CA SER A 9 -0.44 10.26 -2.64
C SER A 9 0.17 9.91 -1.29
N GLN A 10 -0.69 9.76 -0.29
CA GLN A 10 -0.30 9.29 1.05
C GLN A 10 -0.42 7.77 1.21
N SER A 11 -0.87 7.09 0.17
CA SER A 11 -1.06 5.65 0.13
C SER A 11 0.27 4.92 0.28
N LEU A 12 0.34 3.94 1.17
CA LEU A 12 1.55 3.13 1.38
C LEU A 12 2.02 2.47 0.08
N GLY A 13 1.09 1.89 -0.68
CA GLY A 13 1.41 1.17 -1.92
C GLY A 13 2.02 2.06 -2.99
N ASP A 14 1.47 3.25 -3.17
CA ASP A 14 1.95 4.22 -4.17
C ASP A 14 3.38 4.67 -3.83
N ASN A 15 3.61 5.03 -2.59
CA ASN A 15 4.93 5.49 -2.14
C ASN A 15 5.99 4.39 -2.27
N ILE A 16 5.65 3.14 -1.96
CA ILE A 16 6.54 2.00 -2.17
C ILE A 16 6.80 1.81 -3.66
N ALA A 17 5.76 1.82 -4.50
CA ALA A 17 5.91 1.62 -5.94
C ALA A 17 6.76 2.71 -6.61
N TRP A 18 6.72 3.93 -6.12
CA TRP A 18 7.42 5.09 -6.70
C TRP A 18 8.86 5.27 -6.19
N SER A 19 9.16 4.81 -4.98
CA SER A 19 10.46 5.06 -4.33
C SER A 19 11.68 4.69 -5.18
N PRO A 20 11.74 3.57 -5.92
CA PRO A 20 12.94 3.21 -6.68
C PRO A 20 13.26 4.21 -7.80
N TYR A 21 12.26 4.92 -8.31
CA TYR A 21 12.47 5.87 -9.42
C TYR A 21 13.07 7.20 -8.97
N CYS A 22 13.08 7.49 -7.68
CA CYS A 22 13.84 8.62 -7.14
C CYS A 22 15.34 8.36 -7.23
N TYR A 23 15.78 7.13 -6.99
CA TYR A 23 17.17 6.71 -7.18
C TYR A 23 17.56 6.66 -8.67
N GLU A 24 16.68 6.12 -9.52
CA GLU A 24 16.92 6.09 -10.97
C GLU A 24 16.96 7.51 -11.55
N TYR A 25 16.11 8.41 -11.10
CA TYR A 25 16.14 9.82 -11.48
C TYR A 25 17.49 10.46 -11.14
N HIS A 26 18.00 10.22 -9.93
CA HIS A 26 19.35 10.67 -9.55
C HIS A 26 20.42 10.10 -10.49
N LYS A 27 20.41 8.79 -10.76
CA LYS A 27 21.39 8.13 -11.63
C LYS A 27 21.41 8.71 -13.05
N ILE A 28 20.23 8.97 -13.59
CA ILE A 28 20.09 9.46 -14.97
C ILE A 28 20.48 10.93 -15.09
N THR A 29 20.07 11.75 -14.12
CA THR A 29 20.24 13.21 -14.21
C THR A 29 21.50 13.73 -13.54
N GLY A 30 22.13 12.95 -12.65
CA GLY A 30 23.22 13.40 -11.79
C GLY A 30 22.80 14.43 -10.72
N ARG A 31 21.51 14.74 -10.62
CA ARG A 31 20.98 15.74 -9.68
C ARG A 31 20.80 15.14 -8.28
N LYS A 32 21.03 15.92 -7.24
CA LYS A 32 20.63 15.54 -5.89
C LYS A 32 19.10 15.53 -5.81
N VAL A 33 18.55 14.61 -5.05
CA VAL A 33 17.08 14.39 -4.95
C VAL A 33 16.64 14.43 -3.50
N ILE A 34 15.67 15.27 -3.23
CA ILE A 34 14.93 15.28 -1.98
C ILE A 34 13.55 14.70 -2.28
N VAL A 35 13.16 13.67 -1.55
CA VAL A 35 11.85 13.04 -1.69
C VAL A 35 11.00 13.37 -0.48
N LYS A 36 9.89 14.04 -0.72
CA LYS A 36 8.89 14.32 0.33
C LYS A 36 7.80 13.26 0.26
N THR A 37 7.69 12.43 1.29
CA THR A 37 6.78 11.28 1.36
C THR A 37 6.25 11.07 2.78
N ARG A 38 5.04 10.52 2.90
CA ARG A 38 4.51 10.13 4.21
C ARG A 38 5.30 9.01 4.89
N TRP A 39 5.98 8.17 4.11
CA TRP A 39 6.58 6.91 4.54
C TRP A 39 8.11 6.95 4.46
N ALA A 40 8.70 8.10 4.80
CA ALA A 40 10.14 8.31 4.67
C ALA A 40 10.98 7.25 5.42
N GLU A 41 10.49 6.76 6.56
CA GLU A 41 11.16 5.75 7.38
C GLU A 41 11.29 4.38 6.72
N LEU A 42 10.58 4.15 5.61
CA LEU A 42 10.70 2.92 4.83
C LEU A 42 11.86 2.92 3.84
N PHE A 43 12.49 4.06 3.60
CA PHE A 43 13.47 4.20 2.53
C PHE A 43 14.81 4.64 3.08
N ASP A 44 15.89 4.03 2.58
CA ASP A 44 17.25 4.42 2.96
C ASP A 44 17.71 5.62 2.12
N ASP A 45 18.32 6.57 2.79
CA ASP A 45 19.01 7.68 2.13
C ASP A 45 20.28 7.19 1.43
N ILE A 46 20.63 7.81 0.30
CA ILE A 46 21.97 7.77 -0.26
C ILE A 46 22.63 9.10 0.10
N GLU A 47 23.73 9.03 0.85
CA GLU A 47 24.44 10.18 1.36
C GLU A 47 24.64 11.27 0.29
N ASP A 48 24.20 12.48 0.60
CA ASP A 48 24.24 13.67 -0.26
C ASP A 48 23.67 13.52 -1.69
N LYS A 49 22.95 12.44 -1.98
CA LYS A 49 22.41 12.14 -3.31
C LYS A 49 20.92 12.04 -3.33
N VAL A 50 20.33 11.15 -2.52
CA VAL A 50 18.88 10.95 -2.39
C VAL A 50 18.53 10.91 -0.92
N LYS A 51 17.62 11.77 -0.48
CA LYS A 51 17.15 11.82 0.91
C LYS A 51 15.64 11.83 0.98
N PHE A 52 15.09 11.03 1.89
CA PHE A 52 13.66 10.94 2.14
C PHE A 52 13.28 11.73 3.39
N TYR A 53 12.31 12.62 3.25
CA TYR A 53 11.79 13.43 4.34
C TYR A 53 10.29 13.16 4.54
N PRO A 54 9.83 13.12 5.80
CA PRO A 54 8.42 12.93 6.08
C PRO A 54 7.61 14.13 5.55
N CYS A 55 6.54 13.82 4.82
CA CYS A 55 5.56 14.81 4.44
C CYS A 55 4.64 15.10 5.64
N GLN A 56 4.72 16.28 6.19
CA GLN A 56 3.82 16.74 7.26
C GLN A 56 2.58 17.46 6.72
N THR A 57 2.48 17.66 5.41
CA THR A 57 1.26 18.21 4.82
C THR A 57 0.16 17.17 4.90
N VAL A 58 -0.73 17.37 5.84
CA VAL A 58 -2.07 16.80 5.79
C VAL A 58 -2.75 17.50 4.63
N HIS A 59 -2.79 16.85 3.43
CA HIS A 59 -3.77 17.28 2.46
C HIS A 59 -5.12 17.10 3.14
N GLN A 60 -5.85 18.19 3.33
CA GLN A 60 -7.23 18.15 3.73
C GLN A 60 -7.97 17.31 2.68
N PHE A 61 -8.13 16.03 2.96
CA PHE A 61 -9.28 15.34 2.40
C PHE A 61 -10.48 16.14 2.92
N HIS A 62 -11.34 16.61 2.06
CA HIS A 62 -12.58 17.24 2.46
C HIS A 62 -13.31 16.25 3.34
N VAL A 63 -13.12 16.40 4.64
CA VAL A 63 -13.92 15.71 5.64
C VAL A 63 -15.28 16.40 5.55
N THR A 64 -16.24 15.75 4.92
CA THR A 64 -17.63 16.14 5.09
C THR A 64 -17.91 16.16 6.59
N LYS A 65 -18.75 17.07 7.06
CA LYS A 65 -19.04 17.31 8.48
C LYS A 65 -19.54 16.07 9.26
N GLU A 66 -19.84 15.01 8.58
CA GLU A 66 -20.26 13.73 9.13
C GLU A 66 -19.06 12.79 9.08
N GLY A 67 -18.44 12.64 10.22
CA GLY A 67 -17.22 11.91 10.55
C GLY A 67 -16.72 10.93 9.51
N HIS A 68 -15.48 11.08 9.10
CA HIS A 68 -14.80 10.11 8.25
C HIS A 68 -14.85 8.76 8.97
N PRO A 69 -15.44 7.70 8.40
CA PRO A 69 -15.63 6.42 9.08
C PRO A 69 -14.32 5.72 9.46
N ASN A 70 -13.23 6.30 9.14
CA ASN A 70 -11.91 5.69 9.18
C ASN A 70 -11.11 5.97 10.43
N GLY A 71 -11.69 6.63 11.45
CA GLY A 71 -10.91 6.89 12.67
C GLY A 71 -9.48 7.35 12.37
N LEU A 72 -9.28 8.12 11.31
CA LEU A 72 -8.07 8.90 11.21
C LEU A 72 -8.01 9.66 12.52
N PRO A 73 -6.92 9.58 13.31
CA PRO A 73 -6.84 10.30 14.55
C PRO A 73 -7.34 11.70 14.27
N GLU A 74 -8.26 12.19 15.10
CA GLU A 74 -8.68 13.60 15.07
C GLU A 74 -7.46 14.38 14.69
N VAL A 75 -7.50 14.94 13.49
CA VAL A 75 -6.34 15.54 12.89
C VAL A 75 -5.78 16.45 13.94
N LEU A 76 -4.62 16.04 14.37
CA LEU A 76 -3.66 16.86 15.03
C LEU A 76 -4.13 18.30 15.07
N GLY A 77 -4.44 18.78 16.28
CA GLY A 77 -5.13 19.99 16.61
C GLY A 77 -5.05 21.08 15.57
N LYS A 78 -6.16 21.69 15.28
CA LYS A 78 -6.26 22.91 14.50
C LYS A 78 -5.23 23.91 15.02
N GLY A 79 -4.08 23.98 14.38
CA GLY A 79 -3.32 25.22 14.35
C GLY A 79 -4.26 26.22 13.68
N GLN A 80 -4.44 27.38 14.23
CA GLN A 80 -5.39 28.39 13.76
C GLN A 80 -5.17 28.80 12.30
N ASP A 81 -4.06 28.39 11.63
CA ASP A 81 -3.70 28.77 10.28
C ASP A 81 -3.28 27.60 9.36
N GLY A 82 -3.66 26.38 9.67
CA GLY A 82 -3.58 25.26 8.71
C GLY A 82 -2.20 24.83 8.23
N GLU A 83 -1.13 25.49 8.59
CA GLU A 83 0.24 25.18 8.23
C GLU A 83 1.03 24.72 9.45
N PHE A 84 1.31 23.43 9.52
CA PHE A 84 2.45 22.98 10.30
C PHE A 84 3.71 23.42 9.56
N ASN A 85 4.16 24.62 9.87
CA ASN A 85 5.42 25.18 9.42
C ASN A 85 6.59 24.47 10.12
N VAL A 86 6.81 23.20 9.80
CA VAL A 86 8.18 22.70 9.90
C VAL A 86 8.89 23.35 8.73
N ASP A 87 9.81 24.24 9.04
CA ASP A 87 10.65 24.85 8.03
C ASP A 87 11.55 23.78 7.39
N TRP A 88 10.90 22.99 6.51
CA TRP A 88 11.56 21.91 5.76
C TRP A 88 12.70 22.45 4.91
N ARG A 89 12.67 23.74 4.52
CA ARG A 89 13.73 24.40 3.76
C ARG A 89 14.99 24.54 4.62
N SER A 90 14.85 24.93 5.88
CA SER A 90 16.00 25.00 6.79
C SER A 90 16.57 23.63 7.12
N GLN A 91 15.72 22.60 7.23
CA GLN A 91 16.17 21.22 7.41
C GLN A 91 16.95 20.71 6.19
N ILE A 92 16.49 21.04 4.97
CA ILE A 92 17.18 20.70 3.73
C ILE A 92 18.55 21.38 3.67
N VAL A 93 18.62 22.67 3.96
CA VAL A 93 19.89 23.41 4.00
C VAL A 93 20.85 22.78 5.02
N LYS A 94 20.38 22.48 6.23
CA LYS A 94 21.17 21.82 7.28
C LYS A 94 21.65 20.41 6.89
N SER A 95 20.94 19.74 5.99
CA SER A 95 21.28 18.37 5.54
C SER A 95 22.38 18.30 4.49
N GLY A 96 22.94 19.44 4.06
CA GLY A 96 23.98 19.47 3.00
C GLY A 96 23.44 19.31 1.57
N MET A 97 22.12 19.26 1.38
CA MET A 97 21.50 19.07 0.05
C MET A 97 21.46 20.35 -0.79
N GLY A 98 21.76 21.51 -0.20
CA GLY A 98 21.76 22.79 -0.89
C GLY A 98 20.37 23.35 -1.17
N GLN A 99 20.29 24.34 -2.06
CA GLN A 99 19.05 24.96 -2.45
C GLN A 99 18.28 24.06 -3.44
N VAL A 100 16.96 24.03 -3.30
CA VAL A 100 16.07 23.31 -4.25
C VAL A 100 15.92 24.15 -5.52
N ASP A 101 16.26 23.57 -6.65
CA ASP A 101 16.15 24.21 -7.97
C ASP A 101 14.78 23.96 -8.63
N ASN A 102 14.25 22.75 -8.51
CA ASN A 102 12.98 22.37 -9.14
C ASN A 102 12.09 21.57 -8.17
N LEU A 103 10.78 21.75 -8.31
CA LEU A 103 9.74 20.97 -7.66
C LEU A 103 9.04 20.08 -8.70
N LYS A 104 9.01 18.78 -8.44
CA LYS A 104 8.26 17.80 -9.21
C LYS A 104 7.21 17.14 -8.31
N LYS A 105 5.95 17.25 -8.68
CA LYS A 105 4.85 16.62 -7.97
C LYS A 105 4.49 15.31 -8.67
N VAL A 106 4.48 14.22 -7.91
CA VAL A 106 4.11 12.89 -8.40
C VAL A 106 2.78 12.50 -7.80
N ASN A 107 1.82 12.21 -8.65
CA ASN A 107 0.48 11.80 -8.24
C ASN A 107 0.04 10.54 -8.98
N PHE A 108 -0.82 9.75 -8.35
CA PHE A 108 -1.38 8.54 -8.91
C PHE A 108 -2.60 8.87 -9.78
N ASN A 109 -2.65 8.28 -10.96
CA ASN A 109 -3.83 8.36 -11.82
C ASN A 109 -4.53 7.00 -11.88
N LEU A 110 -5.62 6.86 -11.14
CA LEU A 110 -6.41 5.63 -11.04
C LEU A 110 -7.08 5.24 -12.36
N ASN A 111 -7.46 6.22 -13.16
CA ASN A 111 -8.19 5.99 -14.41
C ASN A 111 -7.32 5.50 -15.58
N ARG A 112 -5.99 5.39 -15.35
CA ARG A 112 -5.08 4.90 -16.37
C ARG A 112 -4.84 3.41 -16.26
N LYS A 113 -4.92 2.70 -17.37
CA LYS A 113 -4.38 1.34 -17.54
C LYS A 113 -2.87 1.36 -17.76
N THR A 114 -2.18 2.23 -17.05
CA THR A 114 -0.71 2.39 -17.08
C THR A 114 -0.16 1.86 -15.77
N PRO A 115 0.88 1.01 -15.77
CA PRO A 115 1.50 0.54 -14.53
C PRO A 115 1.83 1.69 -13.59
N ILE A 116 1.53 1.54 -12.29
CA ILE A 116 1.77 2.60 -11.30
C ILE A 116 3.23 3.09 -11.31
N GLN A 117 4.16 2.18 -11.52
CA GLN A 117 5.58 2.52 -11.64
C GLN A 117 5.91 3.26 -12.94
N LYS A 118 5.17 3.03 -14.02
CA LYS A 118 5.35 3.77 -15.27
C LYS A 118 4.82 5.21 -15.15
N GLN A 119 3.75 5.42 -14.35
CA GLN A 119 3.18 6.75 -14.15
C GLN A 119 4.19 7.74 -13.55
N ILE A 120 5.00 7.32 -12.58
CA ILE A 120 6.07 8.20 -12.04
C ILE A 120 7.15 8.44 -13.09
N CYS A 121 7.52 7.45 -13.89
CA CYS A 121 8.52 7.62 -14.95
C CYS A 121 8.08 8.68 -15.97
N GLU A 122 6.80 8.66 -16.36
CA GLU A 122 6.21 9.68 -17.25
C GLU A 122 6.29 11.08 -16.64
N GLN A 123 5.98 11.21 -15.32
CA GLN A 123 6.00 12.50 -14.62
C GLN A 123 7.42 13.03 -14.36
N LEU A 124 8.39 12.14 -14.22
CA LEU A 124 9.80 12.49 -14.05
C LEU A 124 10.55 12.59 -15.38
N HIS A 125 9.92 12.23 -16.50
CA HIS A 125 10.55 12.16 -17.84
C HIS A 125 11.77 11.24 -17.89
N ILE A 126 11.67 10.04 -17.26
CA ILE A 126 12.70 9.01 -17.29
C ILE A 126 12.19 7.72 -17.93
N PRO A 127 13.07 6.88 -18.49
CA PRO A 127 12.68 5.60 -19.05
C PRO A 127 12.03 4.67 -18.01
N TYR A 128 11.02 3.95 -18.42
CA TYR A 128 10.36 2.95 -17.57
C TYR A 128 11.06 1.58 -17.65
N LYS A 129 11.35 1.04 -16.51
CA LYS A 129 11.70 -0.36 -16.27
C LYS A 129 11.08 -0.75 -14.94
N GLN A 130 10.42 -1.90 -14.86
CA GLN A 130 9.92 -2.39 -13.57
C GLN A 130 11.09 -2.62 -12.59
N ILE A 131 10.96 -2.07 -11.38
CA ILE A 131 11.97 -2.18 -10.33
C ILE A 131 11.27 -2.67 -9.05
N ILE A 132 11.84 -3.71 -8.43
CA ILE A 132 11.41 -4.12 -7.10
C ILE A 132 11.91 -3.07 -6.10
N PRO A 133 11.02 -2.44 -5.33
CA PRO A 133 11.43 -1.43 -4.37
C PRO A 133 12.34 -2.00 -3.28
N THR A 134 13.30 -1.22 -2.84
CA THR A 134 14.12 -1.56 -1.67
C THR A 134 13.52 -0.89 -0.44
N ILE A 135 13.30 -1.66 0.61
CA ILE A 135 12.75 -1.21 1.88
C ILE A 135 13.86 -1.25 2.93
N SER A 136 13.97 -0.19 3.71
CA SER A 136 14.84 -0.16 4.88
C SER A 136 14.43 -1.24 5.87
N THR A 137 15.37 -2.06 6.26
CA THR A 137 15.17 -3.13 7.25
C THR A 137 15.61 -2.71 8.65
N LYS A 138 15.89 -1.44 8.88
CA LYS A 138 16.16 -0.86 10.18
C LYS A 138 14.90 -0.99 11.04
N THR A 139 14.79 -2.09 11.77
CA THR A 139 13.64 -2.40 12.62
C THR A 139 13.94 -2.04 14.06
N THR A 140 12.93 -1.62 14.80
CA THR A 140 13.04 -1.50 16.26
C THR A 140 13.21 -2.88 16.87
N ASP A 141 14.08 -3.04 17.88
CA ASP A 141 14.37 -4.32 18.53
C ASP A 141 13.21 -4.89 19.37
N GLU A 142 12.16 -4.08 19.56
CA GLU A 142 11.04 -4.39 20.46
C GLU A 142 10.08 -5.47 19.95
N TYR A 143 10.05 -5.74 18.62
CA TYR A 143 9.10 -6.70 18.07
C TYR A 143 9.66 -8.12 18.05
N THR A 144 9.06 -9.03 18.81
CA THR A 144 9.40 -10.46 18.80
C THR A 144 8.52 -11.23 17.81
N THR A 145 9.15 -11.83 16.80
CA THR A 145 8.45 -12.69 15.84
C THR A 145 8.21 -14.09 16.43
N PRO A 146 7.10 -14.76 16.04
CA PRO A 146 6.89 -16.16 16.44
C PRO A 146 8.03 -17.07 15.95
N LYS A 147 8.49 -17.99 16.80
CA LYS A 147 9.52 -19.00 16.43
C LYS A 147 9.00 -20.06 15.46
N SER A 148 7.69 -20.21 15.31
CA SER A 148 7.05 -21.19 14.43
C SER A 148 6.70 -20.57 13.07
N LYS A 149 6.62 -21.40 12.02
CA LYS A 149 6.18 -20.98 10.69
C LYS A 149 4.83 -20.26 10.73
N TYR A 150 4.76 -19.11 10.10
CA TYR A 150 3.54 -18.31 10.04
C TYR A 150 3.34 -17.60 8.71
N VAL A 151 2.10 -17.26 8.45
CA VAL A 151 1.65 -16.48 7.29
C VAL A 151 1.06 -15.18 7.80
N CYS A 152 1.44 -14.06 7.21
CA CYS A 152 0.78 -12.78 7.46
C CYS A 152 -0.40 -12.61 6.52
N ILE A 153 -1.50 -12.09 7.07
CA ILE A 153 -2.68 -11.72 6.29
C ILE A 153 -3.05 -10.26 6.53
N SER A 154 -3.60 -9.62 5.48
CA SER A 154 -4.21 -8.30 5.53
C SER A 154 -5.57 -8.36 4.82
N VAL A 155 -6.62 -8.03 5.55
CA VAL A 155 -8.02 -8.19 5.09
C VAL A 155 -8.68 -6.85 4.77
N GLN A 156 -7.98 -5.74 5.03
CA GLN A 156 -8.49 -4.38 4.91
C GLN A 156 -8.00 -3.67 3.64
N SER A 157 -8.84 -2.78 3.14
CA SER A 157 -8.51 -1.84 2.07
C SER A 157 -9.33 -0.56 2.25
N THR A 158 -8.84 0.54 1.69
CA THR A 158 -9.51 1.85 1.72
C THR A 158 -10.87 1.87 1.02
N SER A 159 -11.19 0.87 0.22
CA SER A 159 -12.45 0.79 -0.54
C SER A 159 -13.13 -0.55 -0.32
N LYS A 160 -14.46 -0.55 -0.10
CA LYS A 160 -15.25 -1.77 0.08
C LYS A 160 -15.12 -2.73 -1.11
N CYS A 161 -15.12 -2.21 -2.32
CA CYS A 161 -15.00 -3.02 -3.54
C CYS A 161 -13.65 -3.74 -3.68
N LYS A 162 -12.63 -3.35 -2.93
CA LYS A 162 -11.34 -4.04 -2.86
C LYS A 162 -11.29 -5.14 -1.81
N THR A 163 -12.24 -5.18 -0.86
CA THR A 163 -12.25 -6.19 0.20
C THR A 163 -12.72 -7.55 -0.32
N TRP A 164 -12.54 -8.58 0.47
CA TRP A 164 -13.10 -9.91 0.20
C TRP A 164 -14.10 -10.30 1.30
N THR A 165 -14.77 -11.43 1.16
CA THR A 165 -15.81 -11.87 2.10
C THR A 165 -15.21 -12.39 3.42
N GLN A 166 -15.85 -12.07 4.54
CA GLN A 166 -15.42 -12.55 5.86
C GLN A 166 -15.37 -14.08 5.93
N SER A 167 -16.41 -14.75 5.38
CA SER A 167 -16.46 -16.21 5.34
C SER A 167 -15.32 -16.83 4.53
N GLY A 168 -14.87 -16.14 3.49
CA GLY A 168 -13.70 -16.52 2.71
C GLY A 168 -12.42 -16.47 3.54
N TRP A 169 -12.18 -15.37 4.24
CA TRP A 169 -11.04 -15.21 5.14
C TRP A 169 -11.02 -16.27 6.25
N ASP A 170 -12.18 -16.55 6.85
CA ASP A 170 -12.28 -17.59 7.90
C ASP A 170 -11.93 -18.99 7.36
N LYS A 171 -12.28 -19.29 6.10
CA LYS A 171 -11.88 -20.54 5.44
C LYS A 171 -10.38 -20.58 5.17
N VAL A 172 -9.77 -19.48 4.72
CA VAL A 172 -8.31 -19.36 4.51
C VAL A 172 -7.58 -19.62 5.81
N VAL A 173 -7.97 -18.97 6.91
CA VAL A 173 -7.32 -19.16 8.21
C VAL A 173 -7.42 -20.62 8.67
N ARG A 174 -8.58 -21.25 8.55
CA ARG A 174 -8.74 -22.68 8.89
C ARG A 174 -7.87 -23.58 8.03
N PHE A 175 -7.82 -23.35 6.73
CA PHE A 175 -7.00 -24.11 5.80
C PHE A 175 -5.50 -24.02 6.14
N LEU A 176 -4.99 -22.83 6.38
CA LEU A 176 -3.58 -22.60 6.72
C LEU A 176 -3.22 -23.25 8.06
N LYS A 177 -4.09 -23.15 9.05
CA LYS A 177 -3.89 -23.81 10.37
C LYS A 177 -3.85 -25.35 10.21
N ALA A 178 -4.71 -25.92 9.38
CA ALA A 178 -4.67 -27.36 9.07
C ALA A 178 -3.39 -27.77 8.34
N LYS A 179 -2.72 -26.84 7.64
CA LYS A 179 -1.39 -27.02 7.02
C LYS A 179 -0.22 -26.76 7.98
N GLY A 180 -0.48 -26.49 9.27
CA GLY A 180 0.54 -26.28 10.29
C GLY A 180 1.08 -24.86 10.39
N TYR A 181 0.50 -23.88 9.69
CA TYR A 181 0.90 -22.48 9.83
C TYR A 181 0.15 -21.78 10.96
N LYS A 182 0.84 -20.92 11.69
CA LYS A 182 0.17 -19.82 12.40
C LYS A 182 -0.26 -18.78 11.39
N VAL A 183 -1.38 -18.12 11.63
CA VAL A 183 -1.90 -17.04 10.77
C VAL A 183 -1.99 -15.77 11.61
N ILE A 184 -1.36 -14.71 11.16
CA ILE A 184 -1.28 -13.43 11.85
C ILE A 184 -1.95 -12.35 11.01
N CYS A 185 -2.98 -11.70 11.55
CA CYS A 185 -3.63 -10.55 10.92
C CYS A 185 -2.92 -9.28 11.36
N ILE A 186 -2.43 -8.49 10.40
CA ILE A 186 -1.55 -7.34 10.67
C ILE A 186 -2.11 -6.00 10.18
N ASP A 187 -3.40 -5.92 9.96
CA ASP A 187 -4.07 -4.68 9.55
C ASP A 187 -3.95 -3.56 10.61
N GLN A 188 -4.25 -2.34 10.19
CA GLN A 188 -4.24 -1.19 11.09
C GLN A 188 -5.37 -1.23 12.11
N HIS A 189 -6.53 -1.82 11.77
CA HIS A 189 -7.70 -1.88 12.63
C HIS A 189 -8.19 -3.31 12.79
N TYR A 190 -8.83 -3.63 13.93
CA TYR A 190 -9.49 -4.92 14.12
C TYR A 190 -10.71 -5.07 13.21
N SER A 191 -11.53 -4.04 13.10
CA SER A 191 -12.64 -3.92 12.16
C SER A 191 -12.49 -2.68 11.30
N TRP A 192 -13.01 -2.71 10.08
CA TRP A 192 -12.85 -1.65 9.10
C TRP A 192 -14.10 -1.46 8.27
N GLY A 193 -14.35 -0.20 7.86
CA GLY A 193 -15.48 0.21 7.06
C GLY A 193 -16.45 1.08 7.82
N GLU A 194 -17.50 1.54 7.13
CA GLU A 194 -18.61 2.20 7.77
C GLU A 194 -19.18 1.28 8.84
N GLU A 195 -19.35 1.78 10.06
CA GLU A 195 -19.78 0.99 11.21
C GLU A 195 -18.96 -0.29 11.49
N GLY A 196 -17.77 -0.42 10.86
CA GLY A 196 -16.92 -1.61 11.00
C GLY A 196 -17.41 -2.86 10.26
N ASP A 197 -18.28 -2.70 9.26
CA ASP A 197 -18.99 -3.82 8.61
C ASP A 197 -18.30 -4.41 7.37
N TRP A 198 -17.28 -3.74 6.81
CA TRP A 198 -16.66 -4.22 5.56
C TRP A 198 -15.79 -5.44 5.77
N THR A 199 -14.95 -5.42 6.80
CA THR A 199 -14.09 -6.54 7.19
C THR A 199 -13.77 -6.49 8.68
N VAL A 200 -13.57 -7.68 9.26
CA VAL A 200 -13.11 -7.85 10.63
C VAL A 200 -11.93 -8.81 10.62
N ALA A 201 -10.97 -8.63 11.51
CA ALA A 201 -9.88 -9.58 11.68
C ALA A 201 -10.44 -10.99 11.94
N PRO A 202 -10.03 -12.03 11.18
CA PRO A 202 -10.59 -13.37 11.32
C PRO A 202 -10.36 -13.93 12.74
N LYS A 203 -11.42 -14.34 13.43
CA LYS A 203 -11.41 -14.74 14.85
C LYS A 203 -10.36 -15.83 15.22
N LYS A 204 -9.99 -16.68 14.26
CA LYS A 204 -9.01 -17.75 14.47
C LYS A 204 -7.59 -17.38 14.07
N ALA A 205 -7.36 -16.20 13.52
CA ALA A 205 -6.03 -15.65 13.33
C ALA A 205 -5.47 -15.08 14.65
N ILE A 206 -4.17 -14.99 14.75
CA ILE A 206 -3.52 -14.24 15.82
C ILE A 206 -3.71 -12.78 15.47
N ASP A 207 -4.40 -12.05 16.33
CA ASP A 207 -4.63 -10.63 16.14
C ASP A 207 -3.36 -9.84 16.50
N LYS A 208 -2.83 -9.14 15.51
CA LYS A 208 -1.76 -8.14 15.62
C LYS A 208 -2.18 -6.85 14.90
N THR A 209 -3.49 -6.64 14.76
CA THR A 209 -4.02 -5.37 14.28
C THR A 209 -3.71 -4.23 15.27
N GLY A 210 -3.92 -3.02 14.82
CA GLY A 210 -3.72 -1.82 15.63
C GLY A 210 -2.74 -0.84 14.99
N ASN A 211 -2.70 0.35 15.54
CA ASN A 211 -1.80 1.42 15.08
C ASN A 211 -0.36 1.15 15.57
N SER A 212 0.33 0.29 14.86
CA SER A 212 1.71 -0.11 15.15
C SER A 212 2.67 0.59 14.18
N PRO A 213 3.87 0.98 14.63
CA PRO A 213 4.90 1.52 13.73
C PRO A 213 5.10 0.64 12.51
N ILE A 214 5.29 1.24 11.34
CA ILE A 214 5.45 0.50 10.09
C ILE A 214 6.66 -0.46 10.13
N ALA A 215 7.70 -0.10 10.89
CA ALA A 215 8.85 -0.97 11.13
C ALA A 215 8.46 -2.33 11.73
N ASN A 216 7.45 -2.39 12.60
CA ASN A 216 6.92 -3.65 13.11
C ASN A 216 6.25 -4.48 12.01
N ARG A 217 5.55 -3.84 11.06
CA ARG A 217 4.97 -4.52 9.89
C ARG A 217 6.05 -5.07 8.98
N VAL A 218 7.12 -4.30 8.75
CA VAL A 218 8.32 -4.77 8.04
C VAL A 218 8.84 -6.04 8.68
N LYS A 219 9.08 -6.05 10.00
CA LYS A 219 9.60 -7.21 10.74
C LYS A 219 8.65 -8.41 10.71
N GLN A 220 7.34 -8.19 10.86
CA GLN A 220 6.33 -9.24 10.73
C GLN A 220 6.34 -9.90 9.35
N ILE A 221 6.41 -9.09 8.30
CA ILE A 221 6.38 -9.59 6.92
C ILE A 221 7.71 -10.24 6.55
N MET A 222 8.85 -9.66 6.92
CA MET A 222 10.17 -10.24 6.64
C MET A 222 10.33 -11.67 7.15
N ASN A 223 9.71 -12.01 8.25
CA ASN A 223 9.86 -13.31 8.90
C ASN A 223 8.69 -14.28 8.60
N CYS A 224 7.68 -13.87 7.82
CA CYS A 224 6.62 -14.79 7.41
C CYS A 224 7.06 -15.68 6.23
N GLU A 225 6.41 -16.83 6.07
CA GLU A 225 6.66 -17.74 4.94
C GLU A 225 6.17 -17.13 3.62
N PHE A 226 5.00 -16.51 3.64
CA PHE A 226 4.41 -15.77 2.55
C PHE A 226 3.31 -14.85 3.08
N PHE A 227 2.83 -13.97 2.23
CA PHE A 227 1.80 -12.98 2.56
C PHE A 227 0.52 -13.24 1.77
N ILE A 228 -0.63 -13.05 2.39
CA ILE A 228 -1.94 -13.07 1.70
C ILE A 228 -2.64 -11.74 1.98
N GLY A 229 -3.03 -11.03 0.93
CA GLY A 229 -3.72 -9.76 1.12
C GLY A 229 -4.56 -9.35 -0.08
N LEU A 230 -4.96 -8.11 -0.03
CA LEU A 230 -5.73 -7.43 -1.06
C LEU A 230 -4.80 -6.59 -1.95
N SER A 231 -5.34 -6.01 -3.01
CA SER A 231 -4.64 -4.98 -3.79
C SER A 231 -4.50 -3.70 -2.95
N SER A 232 -3.55 -3.70 -2.02
CA SER A 232 -3.36 -2.66 -0.99
C SER A 232 -1.87 -2.50 -0.61
N GLY A 233 -1.59 -1.47 0.19
CA GLY A 233 -0.22 -1.09 0.54
C GLY A 233 0.61 -2.19 1.22
N LEU A 234 0.03 -3.03 2.10
CA LEU A 234 0.76 -4.12 2.76
C LEU A 234 1.16 -5.24 1.78
N SER A 235 0.40 -5.45 0.71
CA SER A 235 0.80 -6.37 -0.37
C SER A 235 2.03 -5.83 -1.13
N TRP A 236 2.07 -4.53 -1.41
CA TRP A 236 3.25 -3.86 -1.99
C TRP A 236 4.47 -3.95 -1.07
N LEU A 237 4.26 -3.76 0.23
CA LEU A 237 5.33 -3.90 1.22
C LEU A 237 5.89 -5.33 1.27
N ALA A 238 5.01 -6.34 1.23
CA ALA A 238 5.40 -7.74 1.21
C ALA A 238 6.21 -8.10 -0.05
N TRP A 239 5.77 -7.62 -1.21
CA TRP A 239 6.50 -7.81 -2.46
C TRP A 239 7.88 -7.12 -2.44
N ALA A 240 7.95 -5.88 -1.96
CA ALA A 240 9.21 -5.14 -1.83
C ALA A 240 10.19 -5.80 -0.86
N LEU A 241 9.70 -6.52 0.15
CA LEU A 241 10.49 -7.34 1.08
C LEU A 241 10.84 -8.73 0.54
N GLY A 242 10.61 -8.98 -0.76
CA GLY A 242 10.93 -10.24 -1.43
C GLY A 242 10.03 -11.42 -1.03
N LYS A 243 8.86 -11.17 -0.45
CA LYS A 243 7.93 -12.24 -0.08
C LYS A 243 7.02 -12.64 -1.23
N LYS A 244 6.72 -13.92 -1.30
CA LYS A 244 5.64 -14.41 -2.16
C LYS A 244 4.32 -13.85 -1.66
N VAL A 245 3.52 -13.30 -2.59
CA VAL A 245 2.24 -12.67 -2.26
C VAL A 245 1.11 -13.40 -2.97
N VAL A 246 0.12 -13.85 -2.21
CA VAL A 246 -1.19 -14.25 -2.75
C VAL A 246 -2.10 -13.04 -2.66
N MET A 247 -2.46 -12.45 -3.80
CA MET A 247 -3.23 -11.22 -3.87
C MET A 247 -4.67 -11.50 -4.32
N ILE A 248 -5.63 -11.21 -3.45
CA ILE A 248 -7.06 -11.27 -3.76
C ILE A 248 -7.48 -9.90 -4.29
N THR A 249 -7.95 -9.85 -5.52
CA THR A 249 -8.24 -8.60 -6.22
C THR A 249 -9.48 -8.73 -7.10
N GLY A 250 -10.20 -7.65 -7.30
CA GLY A 250 -11.40 -7.62 -8.13
C GLY A 250 -11.56 -6.29 -8.87
N SER A 251 -11.65 -5.21 -8.15
CA SER A 251 -11.85 -3.88 -8.73
C SER A 251 -10.58 -3.24 -9.31
N THR A 252 -9.39 -3.67 -8.89
CA THR A 252 -8.11 -3.18 -9.44
C THR A 252 -7.74 -3.94 -10.70
N HIS A 253 -7.30 -3.24 -11.73
CA HIS A 253 -6.80 -3.86 -12.95
C HIS A 253 -5.37 -4.38 -12.73
N LYS A 254 -5.07 -5.55 -13.31
CA LYS A 254 -3.76 -6.23 -13.12
C LYS A 254 -2.54 -5.36 -13.48
N VAL A 255 -2.71 -4.42 -14.41
CA VAL A 255 -1.62 -3.52 -14.83
C VAL A 255 -1.10 -2.64 -13.69
N ASN A 256 -1.91 -2.37 -12.68
CA ASN A 256 -1.54 -1.58 -11.51
C ASN A 256 -1.07 -2.43 -10.31
N GLU A 257 -0.80 -3.69 -10.56
CA GLU A 257 -0.30 -4.62 -9.55
C GLU A 257 1.06 -5.17 -10.00
N PHE A 258 1.79 -5.72 -9.06
CA PHE A 258 3.05 -6.41 -9.33
C PHE A 258 2.80 -7.91 -9.64
N ASP A 259 3.82 -8.61 -10.12
CA ASP A 259 3.74 -10.05 -10.36
C ASP A 259 3.59 -10.83 -9.04
N CYS A 260 2.52 -11.64 -8.93
CA CYS A 260 2.15 -12.33 -7.70
C CYS A 260 1.22 -13.53 -8.00
N PHE A 261 0.90 -14.32 -6.99
CA PHE A 261 -0.15 -15.35 -7.05
C PHE A 261 -1.51 -14.66 -6.99
N ARG A 262 -1.94 -14.16 -8.13
CA ARG A 262 -3.13 -13.33 -8.26
C ARG A 262 -4.40 -14.16 -8.26
N VAL A 263 -5.37 -13.76 -7.45
CA VAL A 263 -6.71 -14.35 -7.40
C VAL A 263 -7.72 -13.32 -7.88
N GLN A 264 -8.27 -13.54 -9.05
CA GLN A 264 -9.35 -12.73 -9.62
C GLN A 264 -10.35 -13.66 -10.29
N ASN A 265 -11.63 -13.34 -10.22
CA ASN A 265 -12.64 -14.01 -11.02
C ASN A 265 -12.84 -13.24 -12.34
N GLU A 266 -12.21 -13.72 -13.41
CA GLU A 266 -12.27 -13.10 -14.73
C GLU A 266 -13.60 -13.35 -15.45
N SER A 267 -14.46 -14.26 -14.96
CA SER A 267 -15.77 -14.53 -15.53
C SER A 267 -16.85 -13.51 -15.17
N VAL A 268 -16.52 -12.56 -14.30
CA VAL A 268 -17.43 -11.51 -13.86
C VAL A 268 -16.84 -10.12 -14.09
N CYS A 269 -17.64 -9.08 -13.90
CA CYS A 269 -17.17 -7.71 -14.00
C CYS A 269 -16.00 -7.44 -13.03
N HIS A 270 -14.91 -6.85 -13.50
CA HIS A 270 -13.71 -6.54 -12.70
C HIS A 270 -12.94 -5.32 -13.27
N GLY A 271 -11.92 -4.85 -12.55
CA GLY A 271 -10.96 -3.83 -13.02
C GLY A 271 -11.51 -2.40 -13.11
N CYS A 272 -12.67 -2.12 -12.52
CA CYS A 272 -13.37 -0.85 -12.67
C CYS A 272 -12.61 0.36 -12.07
N LEU A 273 -11.70 0.17 -11.10
CA LEU A 273 -10.87 1.26 -10.56
C LEU A 273 -9.91 1.88 -11.58
N ASN A 274 -9.65 1.18 -12.66
CA ASN A 274 -8.75 1.62 -13.71
C ASN A 274 -9.46 1.73 -15.05
N ASP A 275 -10.78 1.92 -15.03
CA ASP A 275 -11.60 2.09 -16.21
C ASP A 275 -11.74 3.57 -16.53
N GLU A 276 -11.21 3.98 -17.68
CA GLU A 276 -11.22 5.38 -18.13
C GLU A 276 -12.64 5.86 -18.47
N ASP A 277 -13.54 4.94 -18.82
CA ASP A 277 -14.94 5.26 -19.15
C ASP A 277 -15.80 5.52 -17.90
N LEU A 278 -15.33 5.08 -16.74
CA LEU A 278 -15.96 5.41 -15.46
C LEU A 278 -15.47 6.78 -15.01
N ASN A 279 -16.09 7.85 -15.50
CA ASN A 279 -15.81 9.25 -15.15
C ASN A 279 -16.00 9.60 -13.67
N SER A 280 -15.96 8.64 -12.79
CA SER A 280 -16.42 8.70 -11.41
C SER A 280 -15.31 8.87 -10.39
N PHE A 281 -14.17 9.47 -10.78
CA PHE A 281 -13.26 9.99 -9.78
C PHE A 281 -13.64 11.42 -9.39
N ASP A 282 -14.91 11.58 -9.01
CA ASP A 282 -15.26 12.59 -8.03
C ASP A 282 -14.46 12.33 -6.75
N GLU A 283 -14.27 13.35 -5.94
CA GLU A 283 -13.56 13.32 -4.64
C GLU A 283 -14.02 12.21 -3.69
N LEU A 284 -15.16 11.59 -3.94
CA LEU A 284 -15.77 10.44 -3.24
C LEU A 284 -15.24 9.07 -3.69
N ALA A 285 -14.46 8.97 -4.74
CA ALA A 285 -14.01 7.69 -5.32
C ALA A 285 -13.10 6.87 -4.41
N TRP A 286 -12.51 7.47 -3.40
CA TRP A 286 -11.72 6.79 -2.38
C TRP A 286 -12.55 5.84 -1.51
N ASN A 287 -13.86 6.08 -1.41
CA ASN A 287 -14.81 5.36 -0.59
C ASN A 287 -15.82 4.58 -1.41
N TRP A 288 -15.40 3.87 -2.45
CA TRP A 288 -16.35 3.05 -3.20
C TRP A 288 -17.00 2.00 -2.29
N THR A 289 -18.05 2.44 -1.63
CA THR A 289 -18.98 1.60 -0.85
C THR A 289 -19.93 0.88 -1.78
N TYR A 290 -20.20 1.46 -2.95
CA TYR A 290 -21.11 0.96 -3.98
C TYR A 290 -20.34 0.40 -5.19
N CYS A 291 -21.06 -0.35 -6.03
CA CYS A 291 -20.52 -0.85 -7.30
C CYS A 291 -20.82 0.17 -8.43
N PRO A 292 -19.82 0.84 -9.03
CA PRO A 292 -20.04 1.87 -10.04
C PRO A 292 -20.72 1.33 -11.31
N ARG A 293 -20.64 0.03 -11.54
CA ARG A 293 -21.29 -0.66 -12.67
C ARG A 293 -22.61 -1.35 -12.30
N ASN A 294 -23.15 -1.13 -11.09
CA ASN A 294 -24.38 -1.77 -10.60
C ASN A 294 -24.39 -3.30 -10.71
N LYS A 295 -23.22 -3.96 -10.51
CA LYS A 295 -23.05 -5.41 -10.54
C LYS A 295 -22.93 -6.02 -9.14
N ASN A 296 -23.47 -5.37 -8.10
CA ASN A 296 -23.48 -5.85 -6.71
C ASN A 296 -22.09 -6.29 -6.20
N GLN A 297 -21.03 -5.62 -6.67
CA GLN A 297 -19.64 -5.96 -6.32
C GLN A 297 -19.29 -7.44 -6.57
N GLU A 298 -19.80 -8.03 -7.65
CA GLU A 298 -19.55 -9.44 -7.99
C GLU A 298 -18.05 -9.75 -8.13
N CYS A 299 -17.23 -8.77 -8.50
CA CYS A 299 -15.77 -8.89 -8.56
C CYS A 299 -15.13 -9.31 -7.23
N ARG A 300 -15.78 -9.08 -6.08
CA ARG A 300 -15.33 -9.51 -4.75
C ARG A 300 -16.15 -10.68 -4.21
N THR A 301 -17.47 -10.66 -4.41
CA THR A 301 -18.40 -11.66 -3.84
C THR A 301 -18.36 -12.99 -4.57
N LYS A 302 -17.96 -13.00 -5.84
CA LYS A 302 -17.83 -14.21 -6.68
C LYS A 302 -16.41 -14.79 -6.69
N ILE A 303 -15.47 -14.26 -5.92
CA ILE A 303 -14.20 -14.95 -5.66
C ILE A 303 -14.49 -16.07 -4.64
N SER A 304 -14.37 -17.32 -5.07
CA SER A 304 -14.60 -18.46 -4.20
C SER A 304 -13.37 -18.78 -3.34
N PHE A 305 -13.58 -19.49 -2.23
CA PHE A 305 -12.46 -20.00 -1.42
C PHE A 305 -11.56 -20.94 -2.22
N ASP A 306 -12.11 -21.75 -3.13
CA ASP A 306 -11.32 -22.70 -3.91
C ASP A 306 -10.36 -21.99 -4.86
N MET A 307 -10.75 -20.86 -5.46
CA MET A 307 -9.86 -20.04 -6.26
C MET A 307 -8.67 -19.52 -5.43
N VAL A 308 -8.93 -19.03 -4.21
CA VAL A 308 -7.88 -18.58 -3.30
C VAL A 308 -6.99 -19.72 -2.83
N LYS A 309 -7.59 -20.85 -2.46
CA LYS A 309 -6.88 -22.07 -2.04
C LYS A 309 -5.94 -22.59 -3.12
N GLU A 310 -6.35 -22.58 -4.38
CA GLU A 310 -5.51 -22.97 -5.51
C GLU A 310 -4.22 -22.13 -5.57
N GLN A 311 -4.35 -20.80 -5.50
CA GLN A 311 -3.20 -19.91 -5.53
C GLN A 311 -2.32 -20.02 -4.26
N ILE A 312 -2.90 -20.27 -3.09
CA ILE A 312 -2.13 -20.58 -1.87
C ILE A 312 -1.31 -21.85 -2.07
N ILE A 313 -1.90 -22.91 -2.63
CA ILE A 313 -1.18 -24.17 -2.89
C ILE A 313 -0.03 -23.93 -3.89
N LYS A 314 -0.27 -23.21 -4.97
CA LYS A 314 0.80 -22.83 -5.92
C LYS A 314 1.92 -22.05 -5.22
N CYS A 315 1.56 -21.07 -4.40
CA CYS A 315 2.51 -20.26 -3.62
C CYS A 315 3.37 -21.13 -2.68
N ILE A 316 2.76 -22.09 -1.98
CA ILE A 316 3.48 -23.00 -1.08
C ILE A 316 4.46 -23.89 -1.85
N ASN A 317 4.03 -24.42 -3.01
CA ASN A 317 4.83 -25.38 -3.79
C ASN A 317 5.93 -24.70 -4.64
N THR A 318 5.85 -23.41 -4.88
CA THR A 318 6.88 -22.67 -5.60
C THR A 318 8.06 -22.41 -4.67
N LYS A 319 9.26 -22.84 -5.06
CA LYS A 319 10.49 -22.49 -4.31
C LYS A 319 10.69 -20.97 -4.31
N GLN A 320 11.19 -20.45 -3.24
CA GLN A 320 11.65 -19.06 -3.17
C GLN A 320 13.05 -19.05 -3.84
N ASN A 321 13.18 -18.29 -4.93
CA ASN A 321 14.49 -18.10 -5.60
C ASN A 321 15.40 -17.23 -4.73
#